data_119df1fea9457d06a677d13fc3f827d7
#
_entry.id   119df1fea9457d06a677d13fc3f827d7
#
_cell.length_a   1.000
_cell.length_b   1.000
_cell.length_c   1.000
_cell.angle_alpha   90.00
_cell.angle_beta   90.00
_cell.angle_gamma   90.00
#
_symmetry.space_group_name_H-M   'P 1'
#
loop_
_entity.id
_entity.type
_entity.pdbx_description
1 polymer ?
#
loop_
_entity_poly.entity_id
_entity_poly.type
_entity_poly.pdbx_seq_one_letter_code
_entity_poly.pdbx_strand_id
1 'polypeptide(L)'
;MKRKIFLIILCLSFALGFFYLQFSRKPTVDNVVTNADSSGYTATLTINANKLFIGDQSKLQQDLINHIINNDFKNMMFSYDVMGYAKEYIVTVHTNDWAKKLGIPAFTFRYAPNI
;
A
#
# COMPACT_ATOMS: atom_id res chain seq x y z
N MET A 1 10.30 41.95 9.85
CA MET A 1 9.44 41.07 10.68
C MET A 1 8.38 40.35 9.85
N LYS A 2 7.70 40.98 8.94
CA LYS A 2 6.68 40.33 8.10
C LYS A 2 7.24 39.17 7.25
N ARG A 3 8.49 39.28 6.77
CA ARG A 3 9.13 38.21 6.01
C ARG A 3 9.40 36.94 6.82
N LYS A 4 9.79 37.09 8.10
CA LYS A 4 10.05 35.95 8.98
C LYS A 4 8.77 35.19 9.29
N ILE A 5 7.67 35.91 9.56
CA ILE A 5 6.38 35.31 9.82
C ILE A 5 5.88 34.56 8.57
N PHE A 6 6.01 35.18 7.39
CA PHE A 6 5.64 34.54 6.13
C PHE A 6 6.43 33.25 5.88
N LEU A 7 7.74 33.27 6.11
CA LEU A 7 8.58 32.08 5.96
C LEU A 7 8.22 30.98 6.94
N ILE A 8 7.89 31.33 8.19
CA ILE A 8 7.46 30.35 9.20
C ILE A 8 6.14 29.70 8.78
N ILE A 9 5.16 30.48 8.32
CA ILE A 9 3.88 29.98 7.85
C ILE A 9 4.08 29.05 6.65
N LEU A 10 4.94 29.46 5.71
CA LEU A 10 5.25 28.66 4.53
C LEU A 10 5.88 27.33 4.91
N CYS A 11 6.86 27.33 5.82
CA CYS A 11 7.51 26.12 6.30
C CYS A 11 6.54 25.19 7.02
N LEU A 12 5.64 25.74 7.85
CA LEU A 12 4.62 24.95 8.54
C LEU A 12 3.64 24.32 7.55
N SER A 13 3.25 25.08 6.51
CA SER A 13 2.36 24.56 5.47
C SER A 13 3.00 23.40 4.71
N PHE A 14 4.28 23.51 4.34
CA PHE A 14 5.02 22.43 3.69
C PHE A 14 5.15 21.22 4.60
N ALA A 15 5.43 21.42 5.89
CA ALA A 15 5.55 20.34 6.86
C ALA A 15 4.23 19.60 7.03
N LEU A 16 3.11 20.30 7.15
CA LEU A 16 1.78 19.70 7.25
C LEU A 16 1.43 18.94 5.97
N GLY A 17 1.71 19.50 4.82
CA GLY A 17 1.50 18.83 3.53
C GLY A 17 2.34 17.56 3.41
N PHE A 18 3.61 17.64 3.81
CA PHE A 18 4.50 16.47 3.83
C PHE A 18 3.96 15.36 4.72
N PHE A 19 3.58 15.69 5.96
CA PHE A 19 3.03 14.71 6.88
C PHE A 19 1.74 14.09 6.36
N TYR A 20 0.87 14.90 5.77
CA TYR A 20 -0.37 14.38 5.16
C TYR A 20 -0.04 13.39 4.04
N LEU A 21 0.84 13.74 3.11
CA LEU A 21 1.17 12.89 1.97
C LEU A 21 1.92 11.63 2.39
N GLN A 22 2.68 11.69 3.48
CA GLN A 22 3.47 10.55 3.94
C GLN A 22 2.71 9.61 4.87
N PHE A 23 1.89 10.13 5.79
CA PHE A 23 1.34 9.35 6.87
C PHE A 23 -0.19 9.23 6.88
N SER A 24 -0.91 10.19 6.31
CA SER A 24 -2.37 10.23 6.43
C SER A 24 -3.10 9.47 5.34
N ARG A 25 -2.45 9.20 4.21
CA ARG A 25 -3.07 8.43 3.13
C ARG A 25 -2.89 6.94 3.37
N LYS A 26 -3.98 6.20 3.15
CA LYS A 26 -3.96 4.74 3.27
C LYS A 26 -3.54 4.09 1.96
N PRO A 27 -2.92 2.91 2.02
CA PRO A 27 -2.59 2.17 0.81
C PRO A 27 -3.87 1.73 0.08
N THR A 28 -3.79 1.69 -1.24
CA THR A 28 -4.89 1.26 -2.11
C THR A 28 -4.42 0.12 -3.01
N VAL A 29 -5.37 -0.74 -3.38
CA VAL A 29 -5.10 -1.83 -4.32
C VAL A 29 -5.43 -1.34 -5.72
N ASP A 30 -4.44 -1.35 -6.61
CA ASP A 30 -4.60 -0.87 -7.99
C ASP A 30 -5.07 -1.99 -8.91
N ASN A 31 -4.65 -3.22 -8.64
CA ASN A 31 -4.99 -4.36 -9.49
C ASN A 31 -4.94 -5.66 -8.69
N VAL A 32 -5.82 -6.59 -9.03
CA VAL A 32 -5.85 -7.94 -8.48
C VAL A 32 -6.04 -8.93 -9.63
N VAL A 33 -5.14 -9.89 -9.71
CA VAL A 33 -5.26 -11.00 -10.66
C VAL A 33 -5.25 -12.30 -9.87
N THR A 34 -6.24 -13.15 -10.10
CA THR A 34 -6.33 -14.44 -9.43
C THR A 34 -6.15 -15.57 -10.43
N ASN A 35 -5.38 -16.58 -10.04
CA ASN A 35 -5.18 -17.81 -10.82
C ASN A 35 -5.53 -19.00 -9.94
N ALA A 36 -6.53 -19.77 -10.35
CA ALA A 36 -7.00 -20.93 -9.59
C ALA A 36 -6.46 -22.23 -10.20
N ASP A 37 -6.13 -23.19 -9.34
CA ASP A 37 -5.78 -24.54 -9.70
C ASP A 37 -6.42 -25.53 -8.73
N SER A 38 -6.07 -26.82 -8.83
CA SER A 38 -6.66 -27.87 -7.99
C SER A 38 -6.32 -27.72 -6.50
N SER A 39 -5.28 -26.98 -6.14
CA SER A 39 -4.85 -26.79 -4.76
C SER A 39 -5.35 -25.48 -4.13
N GLY A 40 -6.05 -24.66 -4.88
CA GLY A 40 -6.54 -23.36 -4.44
C GLY A 40 -6.29 -22.27 -5.46
N TYR A 41 -6.13 -21.02 -5.02
CA TYR A 41 -5.85 -19.91 -5.94
C TYR A 41 -4.68 -19.05 -5.42
N THR A 42 -4.01 -18.41 -6.35
CA THR A 42 -2.95 -17.43 -6.08
C THR A 42 -3.48 -16.05 -6.46
N ALA A 43 -3.32 -15.09 -5.58
CA ALA A 43 -3.70 -13.70 -5.81
C ALA A 43 -2.45 -12.85 -6.05
N THR A 44 -2.38 -12.16 -7.19
CA THR A 44 -1.33 -11.22 -7.48
C THR A 44 -1.89 -9.81 -7.34
N LEU A 45 -1.33 -9.05 -6.40
CA LEU A 45 -1.79 -7.72 -6.05
C LEU A 45 -0.77 -6.67 -6.47
N THR A 46 -1.27 -5.55 -7.00
CA THR A 46 -0.49 -4.34 -7.20
C THR A 46 -1.03 -3.29 -6.24
N ILE A 47 -0.21 -2.85 -5.31
CA ILE A 47 -0.61 -1.93 -4.24
C ILE A 47 0.15 -0.62 -4.38
N ASN A 48 -0.57 0.48 -4.19
CA ASN A 48 -0.01 1.82 -4.09
C ASN A 48 0.03 2.20 -2.60
N ALA A 49 1.23 2.39 -2.07
CA ALA A 49 1.40 2.74 -0.66
C ALA A 49 0.92 4.16 -0.34
N ASN A 50 0.80 5.02 -1.36
CA ASN A 50 0.39 6.42 -1.23
C ASN A 50 1.29 7.18 -0.25
N LYS A 51 2.59 7.00 -0.37
CA LYS A 51 3.60 7.65 0.44
C LYS A 51 4.58 8.42 -0.44
N LEU A 52 5.30 9.35 0.16
CA LEU A 52 6.38 10.05 -0.55
C LEU A 52 7.63 9.17 -0.62
N PHE A 53 7.89 8.41 0.41
CA PHE A 53 8.97 7.43 0.46
C PHE A 53 8.63 6.33 1.46
N ILE A 54 9.31 5.20 1.36
CA ILE A 54 9.13 4.07 2.27
C ILE A 54 10.38 3.98 3.14
N GLY A 55 10.25 4.36 4.41
CA GLY A 55 11.35 4.35 5.36
C GLY A 55 11.58 2.97 5.99
N ASP A 56 10.50 2.33 6.45
CA ASP A 56 10.55 1.00 7.05
C ASP A 56 9.74 0.02 6.20
N GLN A 57 10.44 -0.68 5.34
CA GLN A 57 9.85 -1.63 4.41
C GLN A 57 9.19 -2.81 5.13
N SER A 58 9.84 -3.32 6.18
CA SER A 58 9.31 -4.46 6.95
C SER A 58 8.01 -4.11 7.66
N LYS A 59 7.93 -2.91 8.22
CA LYS A 59 6.72 -2.45 8.88
C LYS A 59 5.57 -2.28 7.88
N LEU A 60 5.84 -1.67 6.72
CA LEU A 60 4.84 -1.50 5.68
C LEU A 60 4.37 -2.85 5.18
N GLN A 61 5.28 -3.80 4.96
CA GLN A 61 4.92 -5.15 4.53
C GLN A 61 3.98 -5.81 5.55
N GLN A 62 4.28 -5.70 6.84
CA GLN A 62 3.42 -6.27 7.88
C GLN A 62 2.05 -5.59 7.92
N ASP A 63 2.00 -4.27 7.75
CA ASP A 63 0.74 -3.53 7.68
C ASP A 63 -0.11 -3.99 6.49
N LEU A 64 0.51 -4.21 5.33
CA LEU A 64 -0.20 -4.69 4.15
C LEU A 64 -0.71 -6.13 4.34
N ILE A 65 0.07 -6.99 4.97
CA ILE A 65 -0.37 -8.35 5.32
C ILE A 65 -1.60 -8.28 6.23
N ASN A 66 -1.58 -7.39 7.23
CA ASN A 66 -2.72 -7.21 8.13
C ASN A 66 -3.96 -6.73 7.37
N HIS A 67 -3.82 -5.83 6.40
CA HIS A 67 -4.93 -5.40 5.56
C HIS A 67 -5.48 -6.55 4.70
N ILE A 68 -4.63 -7.40 4.18
CA ILE A 68 -5.05 -8.58 3.43
C ILE A 68 -5.86 -9.52 4.32
N ILE A 69 -5.35 -9.85 5.50
CA ILE A 69 -6.01 -10.77 6.43
C ILE A 69 -7.33 -10.19 6.92
N ASN A 70 -7.35 -8.93 7.31
CA ASN A 70 -8.54 -8.28 7.85
C ASN A 70 -9.53 -7.83 6.77
N ASN A 71 -9.12 -7.90 5.51
CA ASN A 71 -9.96 -7.51 4.36
C ASN A 71 -10.45 -6.07 4.48
N ASP A 72 -9.56 -5.16 4.87
CA ASP A 72 -9.92 -3.79 5.20
C ASP A 72 -9.21 -2.73 4.35
N PHE A 73 -8.83 -3.06 3.12
CA PHE A 73 -8.37 -2.06 2.18
C PHE A 73 -9.48 -1.04 1.91
N LYS A 74 -9.09 0.22 1.76
CA LYS A 74 -10.04 1.32 1.60
C LYS A 74 -10.88 1.19 0.33
N ASN A 75 -10.30 0.70 -0.75
CA ASN A 75 -10.89 0.76 -2.08
C ASN A 75 -11.38 -0.58 -2.64
N MET A 76 -11.20 -1.67 -1.91
CA MET A 76 -11.69 -2.97 -2.37
C MET A 76 -11.79 -3.97 -1.21
N MET A 77 -12.57 -5.02 -1.42
CA MET A 77 -12.72 -6.12 -0.48
C MET A 77 -12.57 -7.45 -1.21
N PHE A 78 -11.93 -8.40 -0.53
CA PHE A 78 -11.84 -9.78 -1.02
C PHE A 78 -13.10 -10.55 -0.64
N SER A 79 -13.48 -11.53 -1.45
CA SER A 79 -14.66 -12.38 -1.18
C SER A 79 -14.29 -13.61 -0.36
N TYR A 80 -13.74 -13.41 0.83
CA TYR A 80 -13.26 -14.49 1.69
C TYR A 80 -14.38 -15.40 2.21
N ASP A 81 -15.59 -14.88 2.32
CA ASP A 81 -16.75 -15.65 2.70
C ASP A 81 -17.15 -16.69 1.64
N VAL A 82 -16.74 -16.47 0.39
CA VAL A 82 -17.04 -17.38 -0.73
C VAL A 82 -15.82 -18.22 -1.11
N MET A 83 -14.64 -17.56 -1.24
CA MET A 83 -13.43 -18.18 -1.80
C MET A 83 -12.41 -18.58 -0.76
N GLY A 84 -12.52 -18.06 0.48
CA GLY A 84 -11.49 -18.22 1.50
C GLY A 84 -10.22 -17.43 1.14
N TYR A 85 -9.17 -17.65 1.93
CA TYR A 85 -7.88 -17.01 1.68
C TYR A 85 -7.18 -17.69 0.50
N ALA A 86 -6.41 -16.90 -0.24
CA ALA A 86 -5.53 -17.45 -1.28
C ALA A 86 -4.45 -18.34 -0.65
N LYS A 87 -4.00 -19.35 -1.37
CA LYS A 87 -2.86 -20.15 -0.92
C LYS A 87 -1.58 -19.33 -0.88
N GLU A 88 -1.48 -18.28 -1.71
CA GLU A 88 -0.35 -17.36 -1.74
C GLU A 88 -0.78 -16.02 -2.31
N TYR A 89 -0.26 -14.95 -1.70
CA TYR A 89 -0.41 -13.59 -2.20
C TYR A 89 0.94 -13.11 -2.69
N ILE A 90 1.02 -12.72 -3.95
CA ILE A 90 2.20 -12.11 -4.55
C ILE A 90 1.91 -10.63 -4.68
N VAL A 91 2.66 -9.80 -3.95
CA VAL A 91 2.33 -8.37 -3.81
C VAL A 91 3.48 -7.52 -4.33
N THR A 92 3.16 -6.66 -5.29
CA THR A 92 4.08 -5.63 -5.79
C THR A 92 3.63 -4.28 -5.25
N VAL A 93 4.52 -3.56 -4.58
CA VAL A 93 4.22 -2.30 -3.92
C VAL A 93 4.91 -1.16 -4.65
N HIS A 94 4.14 -0.15 -5.03
CA HIS A 94 4.65 1.13 -5.54
C HIS A 94 4.54 2.18 -4.44
N THR A 95 5.54 3.07 -4.36
CA THR A 95 5.56 4.10 -3.32
C THR A 95 4.37 5.05 -3.47
N ASN A 96 4.08 5.47 -4.72
CA ASN A 96 2.99 6.39 -5.05
C ASN A 96 2.66 6.30 -6.54
N ASP A 97 1.74 7.13 -7.01
CA ASP A 97 1.31 7.15 -8.40
C ASP A 97 2.45 7.47 -9.38
N TRP A 98 3.38 8.32 -8.99
CA TRP A 98 4.54 8.66 -9.83
C TRP A 98 5.42 7.43 -10.06
N ALA A 99 5.75 6.71 -8.99
CA ALA A 99 6.55 5.49 -9.08
C ALA A 99 5.84 4.45 -9.95
N LYS A 100 4.52 4.31 -9.81
CA LYS A 100 3.71 3.42 -10.63
C LYS A 100 3.78 3.78 -12.11
N LYS A 101 3.61 5.06 -12.44
CA LYS A 101 3.69 5.55 -13.82
C LYS A 101 5.05 5.32 -14.46
N LEU A 102 6.11 5.41 -13.66
CA LEU A 102 7.47 5.16 -14.10
C LEU A 102 7.81 3.67 -14.16
N GLY A 103 6.92 2.81 -13.69
CA GLY A 103 7.15 1.37 -13.67
C GLY A 103 8.22 0.93 -12.67
N ILE A 104 8.41 1.69 -11.59
CA ILE A 104 9.43 1.41 -10.57
C ILE A 104 8.74 0.90 -9.31
N PRO A 105 8.75 -0.44 -9.05
CA PRO A 105 8.23 -0.96 -7.80
C PRO A 105 9.19 -0.65 -6.65
N ALA A 106 8.64 -0.39 -5.46
CA ALA A 106 9.45 -0.18 -4.27
C ALA A 106 9.98 -1.52 -3.75
N PHE A 107 9.11 -2.51 -3.70
CA PHE A 107 9.48 -3.88 -3.33
C PHE A 107 8.37 -4.84 -3.71
N THR A 108 8.68 -6.13 -3.69
CA THR A 108 7.73 -7.22 -3.92
C THR A 108 7.88 -8.23 -2.80
N PHE A 109 6.77 -8.77 -2.30
CA PHE A 109 6.82 -9.83 -1.31
C PHE A 109 5.77 -10.88 -1.59
N ARG A 110 5.95 -12.05 -0.97
CA ARG A 110 5.00 -13.16 -1.02
C ARG A 110 4.53 -13.49 0.38
N TYR A 111 3.25 -13.79 0.50
CA TYR A 111 2.65 -14.16 1.76
C TYR A 111 1.73 -15.36 1.55
N ALA A 112 1.96 -16.43 2.32
CA ALA A 112 1.12 -17.63 2.31
C ALA A 112 0.45 -17.76 3.66
N PRO A 113 -0.89 -17.54 3.76
CA PRO A 113 -1.60 -17.72 5.02
C PRO A 113 -1.50 -19.18 5.49
N ASN A 114 -1.19 -19.36 6.75
CA ASN A 114 -1.02 -20.68 7.33
C ASN A 114 -2.33 -21.10 8.02
N ILE A 115 -3.27 -21.55 7.21
CA ILE A 115 -4.62 -21.87 7.70
C ILE A 115 -4.85 -23.39 7.63
#